data_f20fa2f0425de34fd2ca26bd50d73317
#
_entry.id   f20fa2f0425de34fd2ca26bd50d73317
#
_cell.length_a   1.000
_cell.length_b   1.000
_cell.length_c   1.000
_cell.angle_alpha   90.00
_cell.angle_beta   90.00
_cell.angle_gamma   90.00
#
_symmetry.space_group_name_H-M   'P 1'
#
loop_
_entity.id
_entity.type
_entity.pdbx_description
1 polymer ?
#
loop_
_entity_poly.entity_id
_entity_poly.type
_entity_poly.pdbx_seq_one_letter_code
_entity_poly.pdbx_strand_id
1 'polypeptide(L)'
;MNASTDRDFPAIGKAMRVQFGETVFRLDFRDPTTMSFVGLAGPFKGVSDTVQYTAVKIRDGVYMVYWHEPGTGANVVHLEDFERGVVFTNIAQPDGSF
;
A
#
# COMPACT_ATOMS: atom_id res chain seq x y z
N MET A 1 -8.92 2.84 19.27
CA MET A 1 -8.31 4.11 18.86
C MET A 1 -7.86 3.99 17.41
N ASN A 2 -8.24 4.92 16.56
CA ASN A 2 -7.85 4.89 15.16
C ASN A 2 -6.59 5.71 14.95
N ALA A 3 -5.62 5.12 14.23
CA ALA A 3 -4.45 5.86 13.79
C ALA A 3 -4.80 6.73 12.58
N SER A 4 -4.13 7.85 12.44
CA SER A 4 -4.20 8.71 11.25
C SER A 4 -2.87 8.65 10.52
N THR A 5 -2.89 8.87 9.22
CA THR A 5 -1.67 8.95 8.43
C THR A 5 -0.77 10.09 8.93
N ASP A 6 0.49 9.76 9.15
CA ASP A 6 1.50 10.77 9.46
C ASP A 6 1.71 11.70 8.27
N ARG A 7 1.72 13.00 8.52
CA ARG A 7 1.82 14.01 7.46
C ARG A 7 3.18 14.04 6.78
N ASP A 8 4.19 13.48 7.40
CA ASP A 8 5.53 13.35 6.81
C ASP A 8 5.72 12.07 5.99
N PHE A 9 4.65 11.28 5.78
CA PHE A 9 4.70 10.13 4.88
C PHE A 9 5.13 10.60 3.49
N PRO A 10 6.30 10.12 2.97
CA PRO A 10 6.91 10.71 1.77
C PRO A 10 6.10 10.57 0.49
N ALA A 11 5.20 9.58 0.42
CA ALA A 11 4.47 9.28 -0.81
C ALA A 11 3.19 10.09 -0.98
N ILE A 12 2.79 10.91 0.00
CA ILE A 12 1.58 11.75 -0.13
C ILE A 12 1.71 12.65 -1.35
N GLY A 13 0.72 12.60 -2.24
CA GLY A 13 0.69 13.37 -3.48
C GLY A 13 1.57 12.81 -4.58
N LYS A 14 2.07 11.57 -4.42
CA LYS A 14 2.98 10.93 -5.37
C LYS A 14 2.49 9.56 -5.76
N ALA A 15 2.98 9.08 -6.90
CA ALA A 15 2.79 7.69 -7.32
C ALA A 15 4.07 6.91 -7.08
N MET A 16 3.91 5.66 -6.65
CA MET A 16 5.01 4.72 -6.41
C MET A 16 4.80 3.47 -7.24
N ARG A 17 5.89 2.93 -7.76
CA ARG A 17 5.91 1.62 -8.39
C ARG A 17 6.49 0.62 -7.40
N VAL A 18 5.71 -0.43 -7.10
CA VAL A 18 6.16 -1.50 -6.20
C VAL A 18 6.21 -2.80 -6.99
N GLN A 19 7.22 -3.62 -6.72
CA GLN A 19 7.45 -4.86 -7.44
C GLN A 19 7.66 -6.01 -6.46
N PHE A 20 6.89 -7.08 -6.66
CA PHE A 20 6.96 -8.32 -5.90
C PHE A 20 7.15 -9.47 -6.90
N GLY A 21 8.39 -9.82 -7.21
CA GLY A 21 8.68 -10.79 -8.27
C GLY A 21 8.14 -10.29 -9.62
N GLU A 22 7.24 -11.06 -10.24
CA GLU A 22 6.61 -10.70 -11.52
C GLU A 22 5.47 -9.69 -11.37
N THR A 23 4.95 -9.54 -10.15
CA THR A 23 3.82 -8.65 -9.86
C THR A 23 4.32 -7.23 -9.67
N VAL A 24 3.76 -6.30 -10.43
CA VAL A 24 4.09 -4.89 -10.35
C VAL A 24 2.81 -4.10 -10.20
N PHE A 25 2.78 -3.19 -9.22
CA PHE A 25 1.68 -2.25 -9.02
C PHE A 25 2.19 -0.82 -9.08
N ARG A 26 1.31 0.08 -9.52
CA ARG A 26 1.45 1.51 -9.30
C ARG A 26 0.50 1.89 -8.18
N LEU A 27 1.03 2.53 -7.14
CA LEU A 27 0.26 3.07 -6.02
C LEU A 27 0.27 4.59 -6.12
N ASP A 28 -0.91 5.20 -6.17
CA ASP A 28 -1.06 6.64 -6.27
C ASP A 28 -1.67 7.15 -4.97
N PHE A 29 -0.85 7.74 -4.11
CA PHE A 29 -1.28 8.29 -2.81
C PHE A 29 -1.76 9.71 -3.04
N ARG A 30 -3.05 9.85 -3.34
CA ARG A 30 -3.65 11.12 -3.76
C ARG A 30 -3.62 12.18 -2.66
N ASP A 31 -3.86 11.75 -1.42
CA ASP A 31 -3.90 12.60 -0.24
C ASP A 31 -3.60 11.75 0.99
N PRO A 32 -3.67 12.30 2.23
CA PRO A 32 -3.33 11.51 3.43
C PRO A 32 -4.27 10.35 3.75
N THR A 33 -5.39 10.19 3.06
CA THR A 33 -6.37 9.15 3.35
C THR A 33 -6.72 8.26 2.16
N THR A 34 -6.47 8.69 0.93
CA THR A 34 -6.95 8.02 -0.29
C THR A 34 -5.80 7.58 -1.17
N MET A 35 -5.81 6.31 -1.54
CA MET A 35 -4.83 5.72 -2.44
C MET A 35 -5.55 4.94 -3.54
N SER A 36 -5.12 5.12 -4.78
CA SER A 36 -5.56 4.28 -5.90
C SER A 36 -4.41 3.39 -6.34
N PHE A 37 -4.72 2.17 -6.76
CA PHE A 37 -3.68 1.31 -7.30
C PHE A 37 -4.14 0.64 -8.59
N VAL A 38 -3.18 0.24 -9.40
CA VAL A 38 -3.40 -0.54 -10.61
C VAL A 38 -2.26 -1.54 -10.80
N GLY A 39 -2.62 -2.77 -11.14
CA GLY A 39 -1.64 -3.78 -11.51
C GLY A 39 -1.07 -3.48 -12.89
N LEU A 40 0.25 -3.41 -12.99
CA LEU A 40 0.96 -3.10 -14.24
C LEU A 40 1.49 -4.35 -14.92
N ALA A 41 1.81 -5.38 -14.17
CA ALA A 41 2.37 -6.64 -14.69
C ALA A 41 2.06 -7.79 -13.74
N GLY A 42 2.16 -9.03 -14.27
CA GLY A 42 1.94 -10.25 -13.50
C GLY A 42 0.47 -10.63 -13.43
N PRO A 43 0.09 -11.53 -12.49
CA PRO A 43 -1.28 -12.06 -12.39
C PRO A 43 -2.34 -11.00 -12.13
N PHE A 44 -1.96 -9.86 -11.57
CA PHE A 44 -2.89 -8.78 -11.21
C PHE A 44 -2.88 -7.63 -12.21
N LYS A 45 -2.33 -7.84 -13.42
CA LYS A 45 -2.33 -6.81 -14.46
C LYS A 45 -3.75 -6.37 -14.78
N GLY A 46 -3.99 -5.05 -14.71
CA GLY A 46 -5.29 -4.44 -14.98
C GLY A 46 -6.23 -4.37 -13.78
N VAL A 47 -5.91 -5.05 -12.67
CA VAL A 47 -6.68 -4.94 -11.45
C VAL A 47 -6.45 -3.58 -10.83
N SER A 48 -7.52 -2.88 -10.49
CA SER A 48 -7.44 -1.54 -9.89
C SER A 48 -8.51 -1.37 -8.82
N ASP A 49 -8.22 -0.49 -7.86
CA ASP A 49 -9.19 -0.10 -6.84
C ASP A 49 -8.75 1.25 -6.25
N THR A 50 -9.67 1.87 -5.51
CA THR A 50 -9.39 3.05 -4.72
C THR A 50 -9.77 2.74 -3.28
N VAL A 51 -8.84 2.97 -2.36
CA VAL A 51 -8.96 2.53 -0.98
C VAL A 51 -8.65 3.67 -0.01
N GLN A 52 -9.16 3.54 1.21
CA GLN A 52 -8.75 4.37 2.33
C GLN A 52 -7.54 3.70 2.98
N TYR A 53 -6.46 4.44 3.15
CA TYR A 53 -5.23 3.91 3.73
C TYR A 53 -4.82 4.69 4.97
N THR A 54 -3.96 4.09 5.76
CA THR A 54 -3.28 4.74 6.88
C THR A 54 -1.79 4.43 6.80
N ALA A 55 -0.94 5.43 6.98
CA ALA A 55 0.50 5.28 7.03
C ALA A 55 1.02 5.78 8.38
N VAL A 56 1.66 4.90 9.13
CA VAL A 56 2.17 5.17 10.45
C VAL A 56 3.70 5.08 10.44
N LYS A 57 4.34 6.14 10.92
CA LYS A 57 5.80 6.18 11.00
C LYS A 57 6.30 5.19 12.05
N ILE A 58 7.21 4.31 11.64
CA ILE A 58 7.90 3.38 12.53
C ILE A 58 9.20 4.03 13.03
N ARG A 59 9.93 4.61 12.10
CA ARG A 59 11.11 5.46 12.33
C ARG A 59 11.32 6.32 11.10
N ASP A 60 12.29 7.23 11.14
CA ASP A 60 12.61 8.06 9.97
C ASP A 60 12.84 7.18 8.74
N GLY A 61 12.09 7.46 7.66
CA GLY A 61 12.18 6.75 6.40
C GLY A 61 11.44 5.41 6.34
N VAL A 62 10.86 4.93 7.42
CA VAL A 62 10.16 3.63 7.46
C VAL A 62 8.75 3.80 7.97
N TYR A 63 7.78 3.33 7.17
CA TYR A 63 6.35 3.48 7.46
C TYR A 63 5.62 2.15 7.32
N MET A 64 4.69 1.89 8.23
CA MET A 64 3.69 0.84 8.08
C MET A 64 2.47 1.44 7.40
N VAL A 65 2.10 0.90 6.24
CA VAL A 65 0.97 1.38 5.42
C VAL A 65 -0.03 0.26 5.30
N TYR A 66 -1.29 0.52 5.63
CA TYR A 66 -2.30 -0.53 5.60
C TYR A 66 -3.65 -0.02 5.11
N TRP A 67 -4.43 -0.95 4.53
CA TRP A 67 -5.77 -0.66 4.03
C TRP A 67 -6.58 -1.94 3.88
N HIS A 68 -7.90 -1.76 3.79
CA HIS A 68 -8.83 -2.81 3.41
C HIS A 68 -9.26 -2.59 1.96
N GLU A 69 -9.29 -3.66 1.15
CA GLU A 69 -9.71 -3.61 -0.24
C GLU A 69 -11.17 -4.06 -0.35
N PRO A 70 -12.12 -3.14 -0.59
CA PRO A 70 -13.53 -3.52 -0.69
C PRO A 70 -13.81 -4.47 -1.85
N GLY A 71 -13.06 -4.35 -2.96
CA GLY A 71 -13.25 -5.18 -4.14
C GLY A 71 -12.91 -6.66 -3.94
N THR A 72 -11.96 -6.97 -3.07
CA THR A 72 -11.49 -8.34 -2.82
C THR A 72 -11.81 -8.84 -1.42
N GLY A 73 -12.11 -7.94 -0.48
CA GLY A 73 -12.26 -8.25 0.94
C GLY A 73 -10.93 -8.45 1.66
N ALA A 74 -9.80 -8.23 0.99
CA ALA A 74 -8.47 -8.43 1.57
C ALA A 74 -8.07 -7.27 2.46
N ASN A 75 -7.26 -7.58 3.47
CA ASN A 75 -6.54 -6.58 4.25
C ASN A 75 -5.07 -6.63 3.86
N VAL A 76 -4.49 -5.48 3.58
CA VAL A 76 -3.12 -5.38 3.10
C VAL A 76 -2.30 -4.54 4.07
N VAL A 77 -1.11 -5.03 4.41
CA VAL A 77 -0.13 -4.30 5.18
C VAL A 77 1.17 -4.24 4.39
N HIS A 78 1.68 -3.04 4.19
CA HIS A 78 3.03 -2.80 3.65
C HIS A 78 3.94 -2.28 4.75
N LEU A 79 5.18 -2.75 4.78
CA LEU A 79 6.26 -2.07 5.46
C LEU A 79 7.11 -1.42 4.38
N GLU A 80 7.08 -0.10 4.31
CA GLU A 80 7.74 0.68 3.25
C GLU A 80 8.97 1.37 3.82
N ASP A 81 10.13 0.97 3.32
CA ASP A 81 11.43 1.50 3.73
C ASP A 81 11.97 2.38 2.60
N PHE A 82 11.81 3.69 2.77
CA PHE A 82 12.23 4.67 1.77
C PHE A 82 13.75 4.90 1.76
N GLU A 83 14.44 4.55 2.85
CA GLU A 83 15.91 4.65 2.89
C GLU A 83 16.55 3.59 2.01
N ARG A 84 16.05 2.35 2.07
CA ARG A 84 16.61 1.23 1.30
C ARG A 84 15.88 1.00 -0.02
N GLY A 85 14.76 1.69 -0.24
CA GLY A 85 13.96 1.49 -1.45
C GLY A 85 13.31 0.12 -1.54
N VAL A 86 12.92 -0.46 -0.41
CA VAL A 86 12.28 -1.77 -0.35
C VAL A 86 10.91 -1.70 0.30
N VAL A 87 10.04 -2.66 -0.06
CA VAL A 87 8.73 -2.81 0.53
C VAL A 87 8.48 -4.27 0.83
N PHE A 88 7.91 -4.54 2.01
CA PHE A 88 7.41 -5.86 2.38
C PHE A 88 5.90 -5.79 2.45
N THR A 89 5.22 -6.86 2.04
CA THR A 89 3.76 -6.90 2.02
C THR A 89 3.25 -8.15 2.72
N ASN A 90 2.10 -8.01 3.37
CA ASN A 90 1.30 -9.12 3.86
C ASN A 90 -0.15 -8.85 3.47
N ILE A 91 -0.78 -9.82 2.83
CA ILE A 91 -2.16 -9.72 2.36
C ILE A 91 -2.97 -10.82 3.02
N ALA A 92 -3.91 -10.43 3.89
CA ALA A 92 -4.81 -11.35 4.54
C ALA A 92 -6.12 -11.44 3.75
N GLN A 93 -6.43 -12.63 3.25
CA GLN A 93 -7.63 -12.88 2.46
C GLN A 93 -8.86 -13.12 3.36
N PRO A 94 -10.10 -12.93 2.84
CA PRO A 94 -11.31 -13.15 3.64
C PRO A 94 -11.46 -14.56 4.19
N ASP A 95 -10.83 -15.57 3.53
CA ASP A 95 -10.86 -16.96 3.98
C ASP A 95 -9.83 -17.28 5.08
N GLY A 96 -9.07 -16.27 5.51
CA GLY A 96 -8.04 -16.41 6.54
C GLY A 96 -6.65 -16.76 6.01
N SER A 97 -6.50 -16.98 4.71
CA SER A 97 -5.18 -17.23 4.12
C SER A 97 -4.40 -15.91 3.95
N PHE A 98 -3.08 -16.05 3.94
CA PHE A 98 -2.19 -14.91 3.68
C PHE A 98 -0.82 -15.36 3.19
#